data_1341d9dd4cad19eea1b76b8f50b60504
#
_entry.id   1341d9dd4cad19eea1b76b8f50b60504
#
_cell.length_a   1.000
_cell.length_b   1.000
_cell.length_c   1.000
_cell.angle_alpha   90.00
_cell.angle_beta   90.00
_cell.angle_gamma   90.00
#
_symmetry.space_group_name_H-M   'P 1'
#
loop_
_entity.id
_entity.type
_entity.pdbx_description
1 polymer ?
#
loop_
_entity_poly.entity_id
_entity_poly.type
_entity_poly.pdbx_seq_one_letter_code
_entity_poly.pdbx_strand_id
1 'polypeptide(L)'
;MFDYKRRIDELPKGSQILHEPLLNKGSAFSLKERDALNLNGLLPPRVLTIDEQKKRIMENFNNKHDDLEKYIFLIALQDRNETLFYKTVTDEIETMMPIIYTPVVGEACQKYGHIFRRPRGLYISKNDQGNIKNILKNWPNKKVDVIVVTDGERILGLGDLGSNGMGIPVGKLSLYTACAGIDPARCLPIMLDVGTENENL
;
A
#
# COMPACT_ATOMS: atom_id res chain seq x y z
N MET A 1 -2.79 -3.77 -17.00
CA MET A 1 -3.06 -5.23 -17.01
C MET A 1 -1.86 -5.87 -16.34
N PHE A 2 -2.04 -6.34 -15.11
CA PHE A 2 -0.96 -6.95 -14.33
C PHE A 2 -0.39 -8.15 -15.09
N ASP A 3 0.92 -8.31 -15.14
CA ASP A 3 1.55 -9.46 -15.80
C ASP A 3 1.41 -10.72 -14.93
N TYR A 4 0.24 -11.34 -15.00
CA TYR A 4 -0.08 -12.60 -14.32
C TYR A 4 0.57 -13.86 -14.96
N LYS A 5 1.53 -13.69 -15.85
CA LYS A 5 2.19 -14.82 -16.53
C LYS A 5 3.29 -15.50 -15.72
N ARG A 6 3.41 -15.23 -14.43
CA ARG A 6 4.28 -16.08 -13.59
C ARG A 6 3.68 -17.48 -13.55
N ARG A 7 4.47 -18.47 -13.92
CA ARG A 7 4.08 -19.87 -13.79
C ARG A 7 3.85 -20.15 -12.30
N ILE A 8 2.84 -20.96 -11.96
CA ILE A 8 2.52 -21.33 -10.55
C ILE A 8 3.76 -21.89 -9.84
N ASP A 9 4.66 -22.57 -10.60
CA ASP A 9 5.90 -23.14 -10.09
C ASP A 9 6.90 -22.10 -9.55
N GLU A 10 6.81 -20.85 -10.02
CA GLU A 10 7.69 -19.73 -9.67
C GLU A 10 7.14 -18.89 -8.51
N LEU A 11 5.90 -19.16 -8.06
CA LEU A 11 5.27 -18.44 -6.97
C LEU A 11 5.74 -18.96 -5.60
N PRO A 12 5.82 -18.09 -4.58
CA PRO A 12 5.98 -18.55 -3.20
C PRO A 12 4.88 -19.53 -2.83
N LYS A 13 5.17 -20.49 -1.95
CA LYS A 13 4.21 -21.53 -1.53
C LYS A 13 3.94 -21.47 -0.02
N GLY A 14 2.86 -22.09 0.39
CA GLY A 14 2.46 -22.17 1.79
C GLY A 14 2.21 -20.79 2.40
N SER A 15 2.65 -20.58 3.62
CA SER A 15 2.47 -19.31 4.32
C SER A 15 3.15 -18.13 3.64
N GLN A 16 4.21 -18.35 2.86
CA GLN A 16 4.95 -17.28 2.21
C GLN A 16 4.07 -16.47 1.25
N ILE A 17 3.27 -17.13 0.39
CA ILE A 17 2.39 -16.40 -0.55
C ILE A 17 1.31 -15.60 0.17
N LEU A 18 0.87 -16.04 1.35
CA LEU A 18 -0.11 -15.31 2.17
C LEU A 18 0.47 -14.03 2.78
N HIS A 19 1.81 -13.90 2.82
CA HIS A 19 2.51 -12.70 3.28
C HIS A 19 2.98 -11.78 2.14
N GLU A 20 2.68 -12.17 0.88
CA GLU A 20 2.98 -11.34 -0.29
C GLU A 20 1.73 -10.57 -0.73
N PRO A 21 1.59 -9.28 -0.40
CA PRO A 21 0.35 -8.52 -0.63
C PRO A 21 -0.14 -8.53 -2.07
N LEU A 22 0.78 -8.48 -3.04
CA LEU A 22 0.48 -8.51 -4.47
C LEU A 22 -0.04 -9.86 -4.98
N LEU A 23 0.23 -10.94 -4.25
CA LEU A 23 -0.12 -12.31 -4.66
C LEU A 23 -1.21 -12.92 -3.78
N ASN A 24 -1.39 -12.39 -2.57
CA ASN A 24 -2.35 -12.91 -1.61
C ASN A 24 -3.78 -12.66 -2.07
N LYS A 25 -4.55 -13.72 -2.22
CA LYS A 25 -5.98 -13.68 -2.51
C LYS A 25 -6.85 -13.97 -1.28
N GLY A 26 -6.23 -14.22 -0.12
CA GLY A 26 -6.95 -14.63 1.09
C GLY A 26 -7.81 -15.86 0.83
N SER A 27 -9.08 -15.82 1.26
CA SER A 27 -10.02 -16.93 1.07
C SER A 27 -10.50 -17.13 -0.37
N ALA A 28 -10.10 -16.27 -1.33
CA ALA A 28 -10.45 -16.43 -2.74
C ALA A 28 -9.50 -17.35 -3.53
N PHE A 29 -8.43 -17.86 -2.93
CA PHE A 29 -7.69 -18.94 -3.56
C PHE A 29 -8.63 -20.13 -3.82
N SER A 30 -8.77 -20.52 -5.11
CA SER A 30 -9.55 -21.68 -5.53
C SER A 30 -8.96 -22.98 -4.98
N LEU A 31 -9.75 -24.06 -4.92
CA LEU A 31 -9.23 -25.37 -4.46
C LEU A 31 -8.01 -25.83 -5.24
N LYS A 32 -8.02 -25.63 -6.58
CA LYS A 32 -6.86 -25.97 -7.44
C LYS A 32 -5.60 -25.16 -7.09
N GLU A 33 -5.76 -23.88 -6.80
CA GLU A 33 -4.64 -23.02 -6.38
C GLU A 33 -4.16 -23.41 -4.97
N ARG A 34 -5.07 -23.79 -4.07
CA ARG A 34 -4.69 -24.24 -2.73
C ARG A 34 -3.84 -25.51 -2.77
N ASP A 35 -4.20 -26.46 -3.64
CA ASP A 35 -3.39 -27.67 -3.86
C ASP A 35 -2.02 -27.32 -4.43
N ALA A 36 -1.98 -26.56 -5.52
CA ALA A 36 -0.76 -26.23 -6.24
C ALA A 36 0.22 -25.37 -5.43
N LEU A 37 -0.30 -24.55 -4.51
CA LEU A 37 0.46 -23.59 -3.70
C LEU A 37 0.66 -24.04 -2.23
N ASN A 38 0.29 -25.27 -1.88
CA ASN A 38 0.40 -25.83 -0.53
C ASN A 38 -0.35 -24.98 0.52
N LEU A 39 -1.58 -24.56 0.21
CA LEU A 39 -2.42 -23.73 1.10
C LEU A 39 -3.48 -24.52 1.87
N ASN A 40 -3.61 -25.83 1.61
CA ASN A 40 -4.57 -26.67 2.30
C ASN A 40 -4.30 -26.69 3.80
N GLY A 41 -5.35 -26.45 4.59
CA GLY A 41 -5.25 -26.31 6.05
C GLY A 41 -4.81 -24.94 6.57
N LEU A 42 -4.24 -24.06 5.71
CA LEU A 42 -3.85 -22.69 6.08
C LEU A 42 -4.99 -21.68 5.93
N LEU A 43 -5.99 -21.99 5.12
CA LEU A 43 -7.13 -21.12 4.85
C LEU A 43 -8.43 -21.79 5.31
N PRO A 44 -9.45 -20.99 5.70
CA PRO A 44 -10.79 -21.53 5.96
C PRO A 44 -11.30 -22.35 4.77
N PRO A 45 -12.03 -23.46 4.97
CA PRO A 45 -12.44 -24.38 3.91
C PRO A 45 -13.25 -23.72 2.78
N ARG A 46 -14.12 -22.77 3.14
CA ARG A 46 -14.95 -22.06 2.17
C ARG A 46 -14.11 -21.17 1.27
N VAL A 47 -14.25 -21.34 -0.03
CA VAL A 47 -13.71 -20.41 -1.03
C VAL A 47 -14.70 -19.26 -1.19
N LEU A 48 -14.23 -18.04 -1.03
CA LEU A 48 -15.04 -16.83 -1.22
C LEU A 48 -14.69 -16.16 -2.56
N THR A 49 -15.63 -15.47 -3.15
CA THR A 49 -15.37 -14.55 -4.26
C THR A 49 -14.70 -13.27 -3.73
N ILE A 50 -14.08 -12.52 -4.62
CA ILE A 50 -13.51 -11.21 -4.25
C ILE A 50 -14.60 -10.22 -3.80
N ASP A 51 -15.81 -10.33 -4.39
CA ASP A 51 -16.94 -9.47 -4.03
C ASP A 51 -17.49 -9.81 -2.64
N GLU A 52 -17.55 -11.09 -2.25
CA GLU A 52 -17.90 -11.49 -0.89
C GLU A 52 -16.87 -10.98 0.12
N GLN A 53 -15.58 -11.01 -0.24
CA GLN A 53 -14.53 -10.41 0.61
C GLN A 53 -14.67 -8.89 0.70
N LYS A 54 -14.88 -8.21 -0.44
CA LYS A 54 -15.13 -6.75 -0.47
C LYS A 54 -16.31 -6.36 0.41
N LYS A 55 -17.43 -7.09 0.35
CA LYS A 55 -18.59 -6.81 1.22
C LYS A 55 -18.19 -6.79 2.69
N ARG A 56 -17.42 -7.78 3.15
CA ARG A 56 -16.92 -7.82 4.54
C ARG A 56 -15.95 -6.67 4.88
N ILE A 57 -15.13 -6.28 3.91
CA ILE A 57 -14.26 -5.11 4.07
C ILE A 57 -15.10 -3.85 4.28
N MET A 58 -16.15 -3.64 3.47
CA MET A 58 -17.03 -2.48 3.59
C MET A 58 -17.81 -2.47 4.91
N GLU A 59 -18.30 -3.62 5.36
CA GLU A 59 -18.94 -3.73 6.68
C GLU A 59 -17.99 -3.30 7.80
N ASN A 60 -16.73 -3.79 7.79
CA ASN A 60 -15.73 -3.40 8.78
C ASN A 60 -15.31 -1.93 8.65
N PHE A 61 -15.19 -1.40 7.43
CA PHE A 61 -14.89 -0.01 7.15
C PHE A 61 -15.96 0.92 7.72
N ASN A 62 -17.23 0.61 7.49
CA ASN A 62 -18.35 1.42 7.95
C ASN A 62 -18.52 1.40 9.49
N ASN A 63 -17.99 0.38 10.15
CA ASN A 63 -17.99 0.27 11.62
C ASN A 63 -16.82 1.03 12.28
N LYS A 64 -15.96 1.72 11.53
CA LYS A 64 -14.89 2.54 12.11
C LYS A 64 -15.45 3.87 12.63
N HIS A 65 -14.91 4.33 13.77
CA HIS A 65 -15.42 5.51 14.46
C HIS A 65 -15.13 6.81 13.71
N ASP A 66 -13.93 6.91 13.12
CA ASP A 66 -13.48 8.11 12.44
C ASP A 66 -12.71 7.77 11.14
N ASP A 67 -12.40 8.80 10.38
CA ASP A 67 -11.79 8.64 9.07
C ASP A 67 -10.32 8.25 9.16
N LEU A 68 -9.61 8.61 10.23
CA LEU A 68 -8.25 8.13 10.46
C LEU A 68 -8.22 6.61 10.72
N GLU A 69 -9.16 6.10 11.51
CA GLU A 69 -9.29 4.65 11.71
C GLU A 69 -9.66 3.92 10.41
N LYS A 70 -10.49 4.53 9.57
CA LYS A 70 -10.78 4.02 8.21
C LYS A 70 -9.51 3.97 7.35
N TYR A 71 -8.71 5.05 7.39
CA TYR A 71 -7.41 5.09 6.70
C TYR A 71 -6.50 3.96 7.18
N ILE A 72 -6.28 3.84 8.49
CA ILE A 72 -5.43 2.80 9.10
C ILE A 72 -5.91 1.40 8.69
N PHE A 73 -7.22 1.17 8.69
CA PHE A 73 -7.83 -0.09 8.26
C PHE A 73 -7.54 -0.40 6.79
N LEU A 74 -7.66 0.60 5.90
CA LEU A 74 -7.38 0.43 4.47
C LEU A 74 -5.90 0.20 4.19
N ILE A 75 -5.00 0.91 4.88
CA ILE A 75 -3.56 0.67 4.76
C ILE A 75 -3.19 -0.73 5.26
N ALA A 76 -3.78 -1.18 6.37
CA ALA A 76 -3.59 -2.55 6.84
C ALA A 76 -4.16 -3.60 5.86
N LEU A 77 -5.22 -3.30 5.12
CA LEU A 77 -5.71 -4.15 4.04
C LEU A 77 -4.71 -4.19 2.88
N GLN A 78 -4.20 -3.03 2.46
CA GLN A 78 -3.20 -2.93 1.40
C GLN A 78 -1.93 -3.72 1.75
N ASP A 79 -1.51 -3.69 3.04
CA ASP A 79 -0.33 -4.42 3.52
C ASP A 79 -0.45 -5.94 3.46
N ARG A 80 -1.66 -6.49 3.41
CA ARG A 80 -1.89 -7.93 3.42
C ARG A 80 -2.51 -8.48 2.13
N ASN A 81 -3.32 -7.67 1.42
CA ASN A 81 -4.01 -8.09 0.20
C ASN A 81 -4.27 -6.87 -0.69
N GLU A 82 -3.31 -6.58 -1.53
CA GLU A 82 -3.32 -5.38 -2.37
C GLU A 82 -4.37 -5.46 -3.47
N THR A 83 -4.65 -6.65 -3.99
CA THR A 83 -5.71 -6.87 -4.98
C THR A 83 -7.08 -6.51 -4.40
N LEU A 84 -7.39 -6.97 -3.18
CA LEU A 84 -8.66 -6.65 -2.51
C LEU A 84 -8.73 -5.17 -2.12
N PHE A 85 -7.61 -4.56 -1.72
CA PHE A 85 -7.53 -3.13 -1.46
C PHE A 85 -7.91 -2.33 -2.71
N TYR A 86 -7.25 -2.57 -3.85
CA TYR A 86 -7.55 -1.84 -5.08
C TYR A 86 -8.93 -2.14 -5.63
N LYS A 87 -9.42 -3.39 -5.54
CA LYS A 87 -10.82 -3.71 -5.87
C LYS A 87 -11.79 -2.86 -5.05
N THR A 88 -11.56 -2.75 -3.74
CA THR A 88 -12.42 -1.95 -2.85
C THR A 88 -12.34 -0.46 -3.20
N VAL A 89 -11.12 0.07 -3.36
CA VAL A 89 -10.90 1.49 -3.67
C VAL A 89 -11.52 1.87 -5.02
N THR A 90 -11.34 1.04 -6.05
CA THR A 90 -11.84 1.33 -7.40
C THR A 90 -13.36 1.27 -7.47
N ASP A 91 -13.97 0.28 -6.83
CA ASP A 91 -15.43 0.14 -6.84
C ASP A 91 -16.16 1.23 -6.02
N GLU A 92 -15.51 1.73 -4.96
CA GLU A 92 -16.07 2.72 -4.03
C GLU A 92 -15.27 4.03 -4.06
N ILE A 93 -14.78 4.44 -5.24
CA ILE A 93 -13.76 5.50 -5.39
C ILE A 93 -14.18 6.83 -4.76
N GLU A 94 -15.45 7.23 -4.88
CA GLU A 94 -15.95 8.47 -4.30
C GLU A 94 -15.84 8.49 -2.77
N THR A 95 -16.09 7.36 -2.13
CA THR A 95 -15.99 7.19 -0.66
C THR A 95 -14.54 7.03 -0.23
N MET A 96 -13.74 6.31 -1.02
CA MET A 96 -12.38 5.92 -0.63
C MET A 96 -11.34 7.02 -0.87
N MET A 97 -11.51 7.82 -1.92
CA MET A 97 -10.55 8.86 -2.30
C MET A 97 -10.23 9.83 -1.16
N PRO A 98 -11.19 10.44 -0.45
CA PRO A 98 -10.91 11.35 0.65
C PRO A 98 -10.28 10.66 1.87
N ILE A 99 -10.43 9.36 1.99
CA ILE A 99 -9.83 8.58 3.08
C ILE A 99 -8.37 8.22 2.76
N ILE A 100 -8.08 7.68 1.58
CA ILE A 100 -6.72 7.25 1.22
C ILE A 100 -5.80 8.39 0.79
N TYR A 101 -6.39 9.58 0.54
CA TYR A 101 -5.65 10.79 0.17
C TYR A 101 -6.17 11.99 0.97
N THR A 102 -6.17 13.20 0.37
CA THR A 102 -6.65 14.41 1.05
C THR A 102 -8.17 14.37 1.27
N PRO A 103 -8.65 14.73 2.46
CA PRO A 103 -7.93 15.36 3.58
C PRO A 103 -7.28 14.40 4.57
N VAL A 104 -7.72 13.14 4.67
CA VAL A 104 -7.36 12.22 5.77
C VAL A 104 -5.88 11.85 5.79
N VAL A 105 -5.23 11.72 4.64
CA VAL A 105 -3.78 11.47 4.57
C VAL A 105 -2.96 12.54 5.28
N GLY A 106 -3.48 13.77 5.38
CA GLY A 106 -2.83 14.85 6.11
C GLY A 106 -2.75 14.55 7.60
N GLU A 107 -3.85 14.16 8.21
CA GLU A 107 -3.89 13.72 9.61
C GLU A 107 -3.04 12.47 9.82
N ALA A 108 -3.09 11.53 8.88
CA ALA A 108 -2.27 10.33 8.91
C ALA A 108 -0.77 10.65 8.90
N CYS A 109 -0.33 11.65 8.12
CA CYS A 109 1.06 12.11 8.14
C CYS A 109 1.47 12.74 9.46
N GLN A 110 0.60 13.54 10.08
CA GLN A 110 0.88 14.12 11.41
C GLN A 110 1.04 13.05 12.50
N LYS A 111 0.41 11.90 12.34
CA LYS A 111 0.47 10.75 13.25
C LYS A 111 1.30 9.59 12.68
N TYR A 112 2.13 9.85 11.66
CA TYR A 112 2.77 8.80 10.87
C TYR A 112 3.61 7.82 11.71
N GLY A 113 4.40 8.33 12.65
CA GLY A 113 5.20 7.49 13.55
C GLY A 113 4.37 6.51 14.41
N HIS A 114 3.10 6.84 14.70
CA HIS A 114 2.20 6.00 15.47
C HIS A 114 1.49 4.93 14.61
N ILE A 115 1.32 5.20 13.32
CA ILE A 115 0.57 4.33 12.40
C ILE A 115 1.43 3.56 11.43
N PHE A 116 2.74 3.85 11.35
CA PHE A 116 3.68 3.16 10.48
C PHE A 116 3.73 1.65 10.82
N ARG A 117 3.55 0.81 9.80
CA ARG A 117 3.54 -0.65 9.93
C ARG A 117 4.57 -1.32 9.03
N ARG A 118 4.65 -0.89 7.77
CA ARG A 118 5.54 -1.45 6.75
C ARG A 118 6.12 -0.33 5.89
N PRO A 119 7.38 -0.47 5.44
CA PRO A 119 7.95 0.46 4.47
C PRO A 119 7.17 0.37 3.15
N ARG A 120 6.76 1.54 2.64
CA ARG A 120 6.02 1.65 1.38
C ARG A 120 6.74 2.47 0.32
N GLY A 121 7.94 2.93 0.62
CA GLY A 121 8.77 3.73 -0.25
C GLY A 121 10.20 3.77 0.26
N LEU A 122 11.03 4.51 -0.44
CA LEU A 122 12.42 4.74 -0.06
C LEU A 122 12.57 6.07 0.65
N TYR A 123 13.30 6.06 1.75
CA TYR A 123 13.81 7.25 2.41
C TYR A 123 15.24 7.48 1.97
N ILE A 124 15.53 8.67 1.48
CA ILE A 124 16.86 9.10 1.07
C ILE A 124 17.17 10.36 1.87
N SER A 125 18.11 10.29 2.78
CA SER A 125 18.48 11.40 3.64
C SER A 125 19.66 12.23 3.06
N LYS A 126 19.84 13.41 3.59
CA LYS A 126 21.02 14.25 3.30
C LYS A 126 22.35 13.49 3.52
N ASN A 127 22.39 12.58 4.48
CA ASN A 127 23.57 11.77 4.80
C ASN A 127 23.89 10.72 3.74
N ASP A 128 22.94 10.43 2.82
CA ASP A 128 23.11 9.45 1.75
C ASP A 128 23.73 10.04 0.48
N GLN A 129 24.22 11.27 0.53
CA GLN A 129 24.89 11.91 -0.59
C GLN A 129 26.04 11.05 -1.12
N GLY A 130 26.04 10.77 -2.41
CA GLY A 130 26.99 9.87 -3.08
C GLY A 130 26.61 8.38 -3.03
N ASN A 131 25.62 7.97 -2.22
CA ASN A 131 25.20 6.57 -2.08
C ASN A 131 23.78 6.28 -2.61
N ILE A 132 23.08 7.27 -3.16
CA ILE A 132 21.67 7.16 -3.62
C ILE A 132 21.48 5.98 -4.57
N LYS A 133 22.43 5.74 -5.50
CA LYS A 133 22.36 4.61 -6.43
C LYS A 133 22.25 3.25 -5.73
N ASN A 134 22.90 3.08 -4.60
CA ASN A 134 22.84 1.82 -3.84
C ASN A 134 21.52 1.72 -3.07
N ILE A 135 21.01 2.83 -2.52
CA ILE A 135 19.71 2.86 -1.85
C ILE A 135 18.59 2.47 -2.83
N LEU A 136 18.62 3.03 -4.04
CA LEU A 136 17.64 2.69 -5.08
C LEU A 136 17.65 1.19 -5.43
N LYS A 137 18.78 0.50 -5.31
CA LYS A 137 18.88 -0.95 -5.53
C LYS A 137 18.17 -1.78 -4.45
N ASN A 138 17.91 -1.20 -3.27
CA ASN A 138 17.18 -1.88 -2.20
C ASN A 138 15.68 -1.99 -2.49
N TRP A 139 15.17 -1.19 -3.46
CA TRP A 139 13.78 -1.33 -3.89
C TRP A 139 13.56 -2.71 -4.53
N PRO A 140 12.57 -3.49 -4.05
CA PRO A 140 12.41 -4.88 -4.49
C PRO A 140 12.04 -4.98 -5.98
N ASN A 141 11.23 -4.04 -6.49
CA ASN A 141 10.78 -4.03 -7.87
C ASN A 141 11.79 -3.32 -8.77
N LYS A 142 12.40 -4.04 -9.70
CA LYS A 142 13.46 -3.50 -10.56
C LYS A 142 12.92 -2.69 -11.75
N LYS A 143 11.63 -2.82 -12.06
CA LYS A 143 10.98 -2.07 -13.13
C LYS A 143 10.03 -1.06 -12.50
N VAL A 144 10.37 0.21 -12.57
CA VAL A 144 9.59 1.33 -12.05
C VAL A 144 9.15 2.20 -13.23
N ASP A 145 7.85 2.50 -13.31
CA ASP A 145 7.29 3.37 -14.36
C ASP A 145 6.98 4.76 -13.84
N VAL A 146 6.60 4.86 -12.57
CA VAL A 146 6.20 6.13 -11.95
C VAL A 146 6.88 6.30 -10.60
N ILE A 147 7.47 7.46 -10.39
CA ILE A 147 8.06 7.88 -9.12
C ILE A 147 7.34 9.15 -8.66
N VAL A 148 6.94 9.19 -7.39
CA VAL A 148 6.52 10.43 -6.73
C VAL A 148 7.50 10.72 -5.61
N VAL A 149 8.09 11.91 -5.67
CA VAL A 149 9.14 12.37 -4.74
C VAL A 149 8.63 13.57 -3.96
N THR A 150 8.91 13.63 -2.67
CA THR A 150 8.67 14.81 -1.83
C THR A 150 9.83 14.96 -0.82
N ASP A 151 10.11 16.20 -0.44
CA ASP A 151 10.97 16.52 0.71
C ASP A 151 10.15 16.73 2.00
N GLY A 152 8.83 16.79 1.88
CA GLY A 152 7.91 16.96 3.01
C GLY A 152 7.82 18.38 3.56
N GLU A 153 8.66 19.31 3.09
CA GLU A 153 8.79 20.67 3.66
C GLU A 153 7.53 21.51 3.47
N ARG A 154 6.88 21.39 2.31
CA ARG A 154 5.70 22.21 2.01
C ARG A 154 4.56 21.41 1.42
N ILE A 155 3.82 20.77 2.29
CA ILE A 155 2.61 20.05 1.91
C ILE A 155 1.41 20.99 1.98
N LEU A 156 0.66 21.12 0.87
CA LEU A 156 -0.48 22.02 0.74
C LEU A 156 -1.47 21.83 1.88
N GLY A 157 -1.73 22.92 2.63
CA GLY A 157 -2.64 22.92 3.78
C GLY A 157 -2.10 22.29 5.08
N LEU A 158 -0.90 21.70 5.06
CA LEU A 158 -0.33 20.98 6.21
C LEU A 158 1.01 21.56 6.68
N GLY A 159 1.75 22.26 5.80
CA GLY A 159 3.07 22.80 6.10
C GLY A 159 4.17 21.75 6.02
N ASP A 160 5.19 21.92 6.88
CA ASP A 160 6.34 21.03 6.96
C ASP A 160 5.98 19.77 7.78
N LEU A 161 6.05 18.62 7.13
CA LEU A 161 5.81 17.30 7.69
C LEU A 161 7.11 16.49 7.84
N GLY A 162 8.25 17.03 7.38
CA GLY A 162 9.51 16.30 7.37
C GLY A 162 9.36 14.91 6.76
N SER A 163 10.07 13.92 7.31
CA SER A 163 10.00 12.54 6.85
C SER A 163 8.62 11.87 6.97
N ASN A 164 7.75 12.39 7.85
CA ASN A 164 6.37 11.92 8.00
C ASN A 164 5.53 12.19 6.74
N GLY A 165 5.97 13.11 5.88
CA GLY A 165 5.35 13.39 4.59
C GLY A 165 5.31 12.22 3.61
N MET A 166 5.96 11.08 3.90
CA MET A 166 5.93 9.87 3.05
C MET A 166 4.50 9.38 2.75
N GLY A 167 3.53 9.65 3.61
CA GLY A 167 2.12 9.31 3.34
C GLY A 167 1.56 9.96 2.08
N ILE A 168 2.07 11.14 1.69
CA ILE A 168 1.60 11.88 0.52
C ILE A 168 1.93 11.17 -0.80
N PRO A 169 3.19 10.83 -1.12
CA PRO A 169 3.49 10.09 -2.35
C PRO A 169 2.87 8.71 -2.37
N VAL A 170 2.75 8.02 -1.22
CA VAL A 170 2.08 6.73 -1.11
C VAL A 170 0.60 6.84 -1.49
N GLY A 171 -0.15 7.79 -0.92
CA GLY A 171 -1.56 8.01 -1.25
C GLY A 171 -1.76 8.44 -2.70
N LYS A 172 -0.89 9.31 -3.21
CA LYS A 172 -0.94 9.76 -4.61
C LYS A 172 -0.75 8.60 -5.59
N LEU A 173 0.23 7.73 -5.37
CA LEU A 173 0.46 6.55 -6.20
C LEU A 173 -0.67 5.53 -6.09
N SER A 174 -1.31 5.40 -4.93
CA SER A 174 -2.51 4.57 -4.77
C SER A 174 -3.66 5.07 -5.65
N LEU A 175 -3.86 6.40 -5.74
CA LEU A 175 -4.84 6.97 -6.67
C LEU A 175 -4.45 6.77 -8.14
N TYR A 176 -3.18 6.87 -8.49
CA TYR A 176 -2.72 6.61 -9.85
C TYR A 176 -2.99 5.16 -10.26
N THR A 177 -2.82 4.22 -9.35
CA THR A 177 -3.23 2.83 -9.59
C THR A 177 -4.74 2.71 -9.75
N ALA A 178 -5.52 3.23 -8.81
CA ALA A 178 -6.97 3.08 -8.80
C ALA A 178 -7.67 3.80 -9.98
N CYS A 179 -7.21 5.01 -10.34
CA CYS A 179 -7.88 5.86 -11.33
C CYS A 179 -7.26 5.79 -12.74
N ALA A 180 -5.95 5.48 -12.83
CA ALA A 180 -5.24 5.46 -14.12
C ALA A 180 -4.72 4.05 -14.50
N GLY A 181 -4.95 3.03 -13.66
CA GLY A 181 -4.56 1.65 -13.95
C GLY A 181 -3.05 1.40 -13.95
N ILE A 182 -2.26 2.25 -13.29
CA ILE A 182 -0.82 2.03 -13.15
C ILE A 182 -0.58 0.85 -12.22
N ASP A 183 0.27 -0.07 -12.64
CA ASP A 183 0.64 -1.24 -11.85
C ASP A 183 1.31 -0.80 -10.53
N PRO A 184 0.75 -1.12 -9.34
CA PRO A 184 1.32 -0.71 -8.06
C PRO A 184 2.73 -1.27 -7.83
N ALA A 185 3.06 -2.43 -8.39
CA ALA A 185 4.41 -2.99 -8.34
C ALA A 185 5.44 -2.14 -9.12
N ARG A 186 4.97 -1.21 -9.99
CA ARG A 186 5.81 -0.33 -10.82
C ARG A 186 5.81 1.12 -10.33
N CYS A 187 5.26 1.35 -9.14
CA CYS A 187 5.23 2.63 -8.45
C CYS A 187 6.33 2.69 -7.39
N LEU A 188 6.97 3.86 -7.27
CA LEU A 188 8.00 4.08 -6.25
C LEU A 188 7.76 5.44 -5.57
N PRO A 189 7.28 5.46 -4.32
CA PRO A 189 7.29 6.65 -3.48
C PRO A 189 8.69 6.91 -2.95
N ILE A 190 9.15 8.16 -2.97
CA ILE A 190 10.45 8.57 -2.40
C ILE A 190 10.25 9.77 -1.48
N MET A 191 10.80 9.67 -0.29
CA MET A 191 11.00 10.76 0.64
C MET A 191 12.46 11.19 0.59
N LEU A 192 12.72 12.47 0.28
CA LEU A 192 14.04 13.10 0.42
C LEU A 192 14.08 13.80 1.77
N ASP A 193 14.68 13.15 2.76
CA ASP A 193 14.84 13.73 4.09
C ASP A 193 16.03 14.66 4.13
N VAL A 194 15.76 15.94 4.01
CA VAL A 194 16.75 17.02 4.08
C VAL A 194 16.72 17.75 5.43
N GLY A 195 15.95 17.25 6.37
CA GLY A 195 15.64 17.86 7.66
C GLY A 195 14.28 18.52 7.67
N THR A 196 13.91 19.06 8.82
CA THR A 196 12.65 19.79 9.04
C THR A 196 12.91 20.98 9.97
N GLU A 197 12.20 22.08 9.74
CA GLU A 197 12.14 23.22 10.67
C GLU A 197 10.96 23.10 11.67
N ASN A 198 10.19 22.03 11.56
CA ASN A 198 9.07 21.76 12.47
C ASN A 198 9.58 21.10 13.76
N GLU A 199 9.64 21.87 14.84
CA GLU A 199 10.14 21.44 16.14
C GLU A 199 9.29 20.34 16.82
N ASN A 200 8.13 20.02 16.26
CA ASN A 200 7.23 18.97 16.78
C ASN A 200 7.46 17.59 16.12
N LEU A 201 8.44 17.45 15.22
CA LEU A 201 8.73 16.23 14.48
C LEU A 201 10.05 15.59 14.88
#